data_a3246f2dc703804a2bf2f66ecb5e4831
#
_entry.id   a3246f2dc703804a2bf2f66ecb5e4831
#
_cell.length_a   1.000
_cell.length_b   1.000
_cell.length_c   1.000
_cell.angle_alpha   90.00
_cell.angle_beta   90.00
_cell.angle_gamma   90.00
#
_symmetry.space_group_name_H-M   'P 1'
#
loop_
_entity.id
_entity.type
_entity.pdbx_description
1 polymer ?
#
loop_
_entity_poly.entity_id
_entity_poly.type
_entity_poly.pdbx_seq_one_letter_code
_entity_poly.pdbx_strand_id
1 'polypeptide(L)'
;AQLIPARMQFVDIAGLVKGASQGEGLGNKFLANIRETDAVIYVLRCFDDDDITHVANRIDPLADFEIVETELMLADLDSLEKRRSALEKKAKGGDKDARATLALVDAALVALRDGQPARSIAVAPEDLKFWKGLQLLTQKPVLFVANVDEASAASGNAYSKAVESSAQKEGAAFVSIS
;
A
#
# COMPACT_ATOMS: atom_id res chain seq x y z
N ALA A 1 6.79 -5.54 -35.61
CA ALA A 1 6.29 -5.27 -34.27
C ALA A 1 6.03 -3.78 -34.14
N GLN A 2 4.82 -3.40 -33.74
CA GLN A 2 4.48 -1.99 -33.52
C GLN A 2 4.89 -1.63 -32.08
N LEU A 3 5.79 -0.65 -31.91
CA LEU A 3 6.17 -0.12 -30.61
C LEU A 3 5.06 0.83 -30.14
N ILE A 4 4.43 0.50 -29.03
CA ILE A 4 3.45 1.36 -28.38
C ILE A 4 4.16 2.01 -27.18
N PRO A 5 4.37 3.35 -27.19
CA PRO A 5 4.99 4.03 -26.05
C PRO A 5 4.04 4.00 -24.84
N ALA A 6 4.53 3.57 -23.68
CA ALA A 6 3.85 3.69 -22.41
C ALA A 6 4.36 4.93 -21.68
N ARG A 7 3.44 5.71 -21.09
CA ARG A 7 3.79 6.80 -20.17
C ARG A 7 3.67 6.30 -18.74
N MET A 8 4.70 6.58 -17.95
CA MET A 8 4.68 6.40 -16.50
C MET A 8 4.77 7.76 -15.83
N GLN A 9 3.91 8.02 -14.87
CA GLN A 9 3.92 9.24 -14.06
C GLN A 9 4.26 8.87 -12.62
N PHE A 10 5.33 9.47 -12.10
CA PHE A 10 5.68 9.38 -10.69
C PHE A 10 5.07 10.57 -9.97
N VAL A 11 4.38 10.31 -8.87
CA VAL A 11 3.83 11.32 -7.97
C VAL A 11 4.57 11.20 -6.65
N ASP A 12 5.38 12.21 -6.35
CA ASP A 12 6.00 12.32 -5.02
C ASP A 12 4.94 12.72 -3.99
N ILE A 13 4.83 11.89 -2.96
CA ILE A 13 3.82 12.07 -1.92
C ILE A 13 4.56 12.42 -0.63
N ALA A 14 4.61 13.72 -0.31
CA ALA A 14 5.31 14.24 0.86
C ALA A 14 4.77 13.64 2.17
N GLY A 15 5.66 12.95 2.90
CA GLY A 15 5.59 12.64 4.31
C GLY A 15 4.28 12.09 4.89
N LEU A 16 4.08 10.77 4.83
CA LEU A 16 3.08 10.12 5.70
C LEU A 16 3.59 10.17 7.14
N VAL A 17 2.89 10.88 8.00
CA VAL A 17 3.16 10.91 9.44
C VAL A 17 2.19 9.95 10.12
N LYS A 18 2.66 9.27 11.17
CA LYS A 18 1.82 8.45 12.05
C LYS A 18 0.56 9.22 12.47
N GLY A 19 -0.62 8.61 12.28
CA GLY A 19 -1.91 9.24 12.56
C GLY A 19 -2.54 9.94 11.35
N ALA A 20 -2.01 9.79 10.15
CA ALA A 20 -2.54 10.40 8.92
C ALA A 20 -3.97 9.92 8.59
N SER A 21 -4.33 8.70 8.98
CA SER A 21 -5.67 8.13 8.82
C SER A 21 -6.71 8.81 9.72
N GLN A 22 -6.29 9.42 10.84
CA GLN A 22 -7.17 10.10 11.80
C GLN A 22 -7.12 11.64 11.68
N GLY A 23 -6.24 12.19 10.79
CA GLY A 23 -5.96 13.61 10.71
C GLY A 23 -6.87 14.38 9.78
N GLU A 24 -7.28 15.59 10.20
CA GLU A 24 -7.87 16.58 9.33
C GLU A 24 -6.79 17.24 8.44
N GLY A 25 -7.04 17.35 7.13
CA GLY A 25 -6.26 18.18 6.24
C GLY A 25 -5.21 17.45 5.39
N LEU A 26 -3.92 17.51 5.73
CA LEU A 26 -2.81 17.00 4.88
C LEU A 26 -2.86 15.47 4.67
N GLY A 27 -3.23 14.69 5.69
CA GLY A 27 -3.36 13.24 5.60
C GLY A 27 -4.42 12.81 4.57
N ASN A 28 -5.57 13.48 4.53
CA ASN A 28 -6.63 13.17 3.55
C ASN A 28 -6.22 13.45 2.11
N LYS A 29 -5.45 14.53 1.85
CA LYS A 29 -4.91 14.82 0.51
C LYS A 29 -3.91 13.76 0.07
N PHE A 30 -3.05 13.33 1.00
CA PHE A 30 -2.09 12.26 0.78
C PHE A 30 -2.79 10.95 0.38
N LEU A 31 -3.77 10.51 1.14
CA LEU A 31 -4.54 9.29 0.86
C LEU A 31 -5.31 9.41 -0.47
N ALA A 32 -5.82 10.60 -0.82
CA ALA A 32 -6.48 10.84 -2.10
C ALA A 32 -5.50 10.66 -3.28
N ASN A 33 -4.28 11.18 -3.18
CA ASN A 33 -3.26 11.01 -4.23
C ASN A 33 -2.92 9.53 -4.43
N ILE A 34 -2.76 8.74 -3.34
CA ILE A 34 -2.52 7.30 -3.48
C ILE A 34 -3.71 6.61 -4.15
N ARG A 35 -4.96 7.00 -3.88
CA ARG A 35 -6.14 6.38 -4.50
C ARG A 35 -6.12 6.48 -6.03
N GLU A 36 -5.56 7.56 -6.57
CA GLU A 36 -5.50 7.82 -8.02
C GLU A 36 -4.34 7.10 -8.73
N THR A 37 -3.39 6.51 -7.99
CA THR A 37 -2.26 5.78 -8.57
C THR A 37 -2.60 4.32 -8.87
N ASP A 38 -1.86 3.70 -9.81
CA ASP A 38 -2.00 2.27 -10.15
C ASP A 38 -1.15 1.35 -9.29
N ALA A 39 -0.06 1.89 -8.70
CA ALA A 39 0.89 1.15 -7.85
C ALA A 39 1.50 2.09 -6.81
N VAL A 40 2.10 1.52 -5.77
CA VAL A 40 2.81 2.24 -4.72
C VAL A 40 4.27 1.83 -4.71
N ILE A 41 5.18 2.81 -4.61
CA ILE A 41 6.61 2.60 -4.46
C ILE A 41 7.02 3.04 -3.07
N TYR A 42 7.57 2.12 -2.28
CA TYR A 42 8.17 2.42 -0.98
C TYR A 42 9.66 2.63 -1.17
N VAL A 43 10.13 3.87 -1.03
CA VAL A 43 11.56 4.20 -1.03
C VAL A 43 12.05 4.19 0.41
N LEU A 44 12.80 3.15 0.78
CA LEU A 44 13.24 2.89 2.14
C LEU A 44 14.71 3.23 2.30
N ARG A 45 15.03 4.01 3.33
CA ARG A 45 16.40 4.37 3.66
C ARG A 45 17.14 3.16 4.24
N CYS A 46 18.14 2.68 3.50
CA CYS A 46 18.95 1.52 3.86
C CYS A 46 20.43 1.88 4.00
N PHE A 47 20.75 3.06 4.54
CA PHE A 47 22.13 3.53 4.79
C PHE A 47 22.19 4.39 6.05
N ASP A 48 23.34 4.34 6.72
CA ASP A 48 23.65 5.20 7.85
C ASP A 48 24.24 6.54 7.35
N ASP A 49 23.82 7.65 7.95
CA ASP A 49 24.34 8.98 7.66
C ASP A 49 24.11 9.86 8.90
N ASP A 50 25.21 10.27 9.52
CA ASP A 50 25.19 11.05 10.76
C ASP A 50 24.64 12.49 10.58
N ASP A 51 24.67 13.00 9.33
CA ASP A 51 24.15 14.33 8.99
C ASP A 51 22.64 14.35 8.76
N ILE A 52 22.01 13.19 8.61
CA ILE A 52 20.57 13.06 8.38
C ILE A 52 19.88 12.52 9.63
N THR A 53 19.22 13.41 10.36
CA THR A 53 18.43 13.03 11.55
C THR A 53 17.25 12.14 11.15
N HIS A 54 17.17 10.94 11.71
CA HIS A 54 15.99 10.08 11.60
C HIS A 54 14.97 10.44 12.67
N VAL A 55 13.68 10.47 12.33
CA VAL A 55 12.59 10.84 13.26
C VAL A 55 12.56 9.94 14.50
N ALA A 56 12.97 8.65 14.35
CA ALA A 56 13.03 7.67 15.43
C ALA A 56 14.44 7.48 16.05
N ASN A 57 15.44 8.29 15.67
CA ASN A 57 16.85 8.12 16.07
C ASN A 57 17.46 6.74 15.78
N ARG A 58 16.88 5.98 14.86
CA ARG A 58 17.38 4.68 14.41
C ARG A 58 16.98 4.46 12.96
N ILE A 59 17.78 3.72 12.22
CA ILE A 59 17.45 3.27 10.87
C ILE A 59 16.82 1.89 10.97
N ASP A 60 15.56 1.80 10.60
CA ASP A 60 14.80 0.55 10.57
C ASP A 60 13.79 0.61 9.41
N PRO A 61 14.24 0.29 8.19
CA PRO A 61 13.42 0.44 6.99
C PRO A 61 12.15 -0.40 7.03
N LEU A 62 12.15 -1.54 7.72
CA LEU A 62 10.95 -2.37 7.85
C LEU A 62 9.95 -1.76 8.82
N ALA A 63 10.40 -1.22 9.95
CA ALA A 63 9.51 -0.53 10.88
C ALA A 63 8.90 0.73 10.24
N ASP A 64 9.67 1.46 9.42
CA ASP A 64 9.16 2.62 8.68
C ASP A 64 8.10 2.20 7.67
N PHE A 65 8.33 1.12 6.93
CA PHE A 65 7.33 0.52 6.04
C PHE A 65 6.06 0.10 6.79
N GLU A 66 6.20 -0.63 7.90
CA GLU A 66 5.06 -1.12 8.70
C GLU A 66 4.19 0.01 9.25
N ILE A 67 4.79 1.15 9.64
CA ILE A 67 4.04 2.33 10.08
C ILE A 67 3.17 2.86 8.95
N VAL A 68 3.74 3.05 7.76
CA VAL A 68 3.01 3.55 6.59
C VAL A 68 1.91 2.57 6.17
N GLU A 69 2.24 1.29 6.05
CA GLU A 69 1.29 0.24 5.64
C GLU A 69 0.11 0.14 6.61
N THR A 70 0.37 0.26 7.92
CA THR A 70 -0.67 0.26 8.96
C THR A 70 -1.63 1.44 8.77
N GLU A 71 -1.12 2.64 8.49
CA GLU A 71 -1.97 3.82 8.25
C GLU A 71 -2.85 3.64 7.00
N LEU A 72 -2.31 3.03 5.94
CA LEU A 72 -3.09 2.72 4.73
C LEU A 72 -4.18 1.68 5.02
N MET A 73 -3.87 0.63 5.78
CA MET A 73 -4.84 -0.39 6.19
C MET A 73 -5.96 0.20 7.06
N LEU A 74 -5.64 1.09 8.00
CA LEU A 74 -6.63 1.78 8.84
C LEU A 74 -7.56 2.67 8.01
N ALA A 75 -7.02 3.38 7.01
CA ALA A 75 -7.82 4.20 6.11
C ALA A 75 -8.76 3.36 5.22
N ASP A 76 -8.29 2.19 4.75
CA ASP A 76 -9.13 1.25 4.01
C ASP A 76 -10.23 0.67 4.89
N LEU A 77 -9.91 0.28 6.12
CA LEU A 77 -10.84 -0.25 7.09
C LEU A 77 -11.98 0.74 7.37
N ASP A 78 -11.67 2.00 7.68
CA ASP A 78 -12.65 3.06 7.90
C ASP A 78 -13.55 3.28 6.65
N SER A 79 -12.94 3.31 5.46
CA SER A 79 -13.65 3.45 4.19
C SER A 79 -14.65 2.31 3.95
N LEU A 80 -14.23 1.06 4.22
CA LEU A 80 -15.07 -0.13 4.02
C LEU A 80 -16.19 -0.22 5.04
N GLU A 81 -15.93 0.08 6.30
CA GLU A 81 -16.96 0.08 7.35
C GLU A 81 -18.09 1.06 7.04
N LYS A 82 -17.75 2.26 6.57
CA LYS A 82 -18.74 3.27 6.15
C LYS A 82 -19.60 2.79 4.95
N ARG A 83 -19.01 2.06 4.01
CA ARG A 83 -19.73 1.57 2.81
C ARG A 83 -20.57 0.32 3.08
N ARG A 84 -20.17 -0.51 4.02
CA ARG A 84 -20.75 -1.83 4.31
C ARG A 84 -22.26 -1.76 4.57
N SER A 85 -22.69 -0.84 5.41
CA SER A 85 -24.10 -0.68 5.81
C SER A 85 -25.04 -0.38 4.61
N ALA A 86 -24.59 0.47 3.69
CA ALA A 86 -25.34 0.80 2.48
C ALA A 86 -25.41 -0.37 1.50
N LEU A 87 -24.29 -1.11 1.32
CA LEU A 87 -24.23 -2.30 0.49
C LEU A 87 -25.12 -3.42 1.03
N GLU A 88 -25.16 -3.62 2.35
CA GLU A 88 -25.99 -4.63 2.98
C GLU A 88 -27.48 -4.37 2.72
N LYS A 89 -27.94 -3.13 2.80
CA LYS A 89 -29.33 -2.75 2.48
C LYS A 89 -29.69 -3.06 1.04
N LYS A 90 -28.80 -2.73 0.08
CA LYS A 90 -28.99 -3.00 -1.36
C LYS A 90 -29.00 -4.51 -1.64
N ALA A 91 -28.08 -5.26 -1.03
CA ALA A 91 -28.00 -6.71 -1.19
C ALA A 91 -29.26 -7.43 -0.67
N LYS A 92 -29.84 -6.97 0.46
CA LYS A 92 -31.13 -7.45 0.99
C LYS A 92 -32.29 -7.11 0.06
N GLY A 93 -32.19 -6.00 -0.67
CA GLY A 93 -33.18 -5.59 -1.69
C GLY A 93 -33.10 -6.38 -3.02
N GLY A 94 -32.21 -7.39 -3.10
CA GLY A 94 -32.08 -8.27 -4.27
C GLY A 94 -31.05 -7.83 -5.31
N ASP A 95 -30.29 -6.76 -5.04
CA ASP A 95 -29.21 -6.28 -5.92
C ASP A 95 -28.04 -7.28 -5.91
N LYS A 96 -27.82 -7.93 -7.06
CA LYS A 96 -26.77 -8.97 -7.22
C LYS A 96 -25.37 -8.38 -7.17
N ASP A 97 -25.17 -7.20 -7.76
CA ASP A 97 -23.85 -6.53 -7.78
C ASP A 97 -23.47 -6.03 -6.37
N ALA A 98 -24.47 -5.51 -5.63
CA ALA A 98 -24.27 -5.15 -4.23
C ALA A 98 -23.94 -6.37 -3.37
N ARG A 99 -24.52 -7.54 -3.64
CA ARG A 99 -24.21 -8.79 -2.93
C ARG A 99 -22.77 -9.25 -3.19
N ALA A 100 -22.35 -9.26 -4.46
CA ALA A 100 -20.98 -9.60 -4.83
C ALA A 100 -19.98 -8.61 -4.19
N THR A 101 -20.25 -7.33 -4.28
CA THR A 101 -19.41 -6.28 -3.66
C THR A 101 -19.34 -6.43 -2.15
N LEU A 102 -20.46 -6.74 -1.48
CA LEU A 102 -20.51 -6.92 -0.02
C LEU A 102 -19.63 -8.10 0.44
N ALA A 103 -19.64 -9.21 -0.31
CA ALA A 103 -18.78 -10.35 0.00
C ALA A 103 -17.30 -9.99 -0.04
N LEU A 104 -16.88 -9.19 -1.04
CA LEU A 104 -15.51 -8.68 -1.14
C LEU A 104 -15.17 -7.71 0.00
N VAL A 105 -16.11 -6.83 0.35
CA VAL A 105 -15.95 -5.91 1.50
C VAL A 105 -15.77 -6.69 2.80
N ASP A 106 -16.58 -7.70 3.04
CA ASP A 106 -16.48 -8.52 4.25
C ASP A 106 -15.15 -9.28 4.30
N ALA A 107 -14.68 -9.84 3.18
CA ALA A 107 -13.38 -10.49 3.10
C ALA A 107 -12.23 -9.50 3.36
N ALA A 108 -12.30 -8.31 2.78
CA ALA A 108 -11.29 -7.27 3.00
C ALA A 108 -11.25 -6.78 4.45
N LEU A 109 -12.42 -6.61 5.09
CA LEU A 109 -12.49 -6.22 6.51
C LEU A 109 -11.86 -7.26 7.43
N VAL A 110 -12.02 -8.56 7.14
CA VAL A 110 -11.37 -9.63 7.90
C VAL A 110 -9.85 -9.53 7.74
N ALA A 111 -9.34 -9.48 6.52
CA ALA A 111 -7.89 -9.41 6.26
C ALA A 111 -7.25 -8.18 6.93
N LEU A 112 -7.85 -6.99 6.76
CA LEU A 112 -7.34 -5.75 7.34
C LEU A 112 -7.31 -5.78 8.87
N ARG A 113 -8.33 -6.36 9.50
CA ARG A 113 -8.37 -6.52 10.98
C ARG A 113 -7.32 -7.50 11.49
N ASP A 114 -6.95 -8.48 10.66
CA ASP A 114 -5.88 -9.44 10.95
C ASP A 114 -4.49 -8.87 10.57
N GLY A 115 -4.38 -7.57 10.23
CA GLY A 115 -3.14 -6.91 9.86
C GLY A 115 -2.61 -7.33 8.49
N GLN A 116 -3.49 -7.82 7.60
CA GLN A 116 -3.12 -8.20 6.24
C GLN A 116 -3.62 -7.17 5.23
N PRO A 117 -2.78 -6.69 4.30
CA PRO A 117 -3.19 -5.74 3.28
C PRO A 117 -4.18 -6.37 2.30
N ALA A 118 -5.06 -5.55 1.72
CA ALA A 118 -6.09 -6.04 0.81
C ALA A 118 -5.53 -6.81 -0.41
N ARG A 119 -4.32 -6.50 -0.87
CA ARG A 119 -3.63 -7.22 -1.97
C ARG A 119 -3.33 -8.69 -1.66
N SER A 120 -3.38 -9.11 -0.39
CA SER A 120 -3.20 -10.52 -0.01
C SER A 120 -4.40 -11.41 -0.35
N ILE A 121 -5.54 -10.80 -0.70
CA ILE A 121 -6.79 -11.52 -0.97
C ILE A 121 -6.80 -12.01 -2.42
N ALA A 122 -7.02 -13.30 -2.60
CA ALA A 122 -7.28 -13.87 -3.91
C ALA A 122 -8.69 -13.50 -4.36
N VAL A 123 -8.81 -12.78 -5.48
CA VAL A 123 -10.09 -12.34 -6.05
C VAL A 123 -10.36 -13.11 -7.34
N ALA A 124 -11.56 -13.67 -7.47
CA ALA A 124 -11.96 -14.37 -8.68
C ALA A 124 -12.03 -13.41 -9.89
N PRO A 125 -11.70 -13.88 -11.12
CA PRO A 125 -11.67 -13.02 -12.31
C PRO A 125 -12.98 -12.27 -12.56
N GLU A 126 -14.12 -12.90 -12.31
CA GLU A 126 -15.45 -12.32 -12.45
C GLU A 126 -15.73 -11.17 -11.47
N ASP A 127 -15.08 -11.17 -10.32
CA ASP A 127 -15.25 -10.17 -9.26
C ASP A 127 -14.25 -9.01 -9.35
N LEU A 128 -13.26 -9.09 -10.23
CA LEU A 128 -12.21 -8.06 -10.35
C LEU A 128 -12.76 -6.66 -10.61
N LYS A 129 -13.88 -6.54 -11.35
CA LYS A 129 -14.51 -5.23 -11.60
C LYS A 129 -15.03 -4.60 -10.30
N PHE A 130 -15.63 -5.41 -9.42
CA PHE A 130 -16.13 -4.94 -8.13
C PHE A 130 -14.98 -4.63 -7.17
N TRP A 131 -13.96 -5.50 -7.17
CA TRP A 131 -12.75 -5.31 -6.38
C TRP A 131 -12.03 -4.00 -6.70
N LYS A 132 -11.77 -3.73 -8.00
CA LYS A 132 -11.18 -2.48 -8.44
C LYS A 132 -12.04 -1.26 -8.08
N GLY A 133 -13.38 -1.41 -8.12
CA GLY A 133 -14.34 -0.39 -7.72
C GLY A 133 -14.30 -0.01 -6.24
N LEU A 134 -13.71 -0.83 -5.36
CA LEU A 134 -13.50 -0.49 -3.96
C LEU A 134 -12.43 0.59 -3.79
N GLN A 135 -11.47 0.68 -4.71
CA GLN A 135 -10.36 1.66 -4.69
C GLN A 135 -9.60 1.66 -3.37
N LEU A 136 -9.28 0.48 -2.85
CA LEU A 136 -8.51 0.35 -1.62
C LEU A 136 -7.06 0.76 -1.86
N LEU A 137 -6.46 1.38 -0.85
CA LEU A 137 -5.07 1.80 -0.90
C LEU A 137 -4.14 0.58 -0.90
N THR A 138 -4.44 -0.38 -0.04
CA THR A 138 -3.63 -1.58 0.16
C THR A 138 -3.92 -2.71 -0.84
N GLN A 139 -4.85 -2.53 -1.79
CA GLN A 139 -5.04 -3.48 -2.91
C GLN A 139 -4.03 -3.29 -4.05
N LYS A 140 -3.31 -2.16 -4.05
CA LYS A 140 -2.39 -1.80 -5.12
C LYS A 140 -1.12 -2.65 -5.07
N PRO A 141 -0.53 -3.00 -6.24
CA PRO A 141 0.78 -3.62 -6.27
C PRO A 141 1.83 -2.69 -5.67
N VAL A 142 2.84 -3.29 -5.03
CA VAL A 142 3.91 -2.60 -4.32
C VAL A 142 5.26 -2.91 -4.95
N LEU A 143 6.11 -1.88 -5.06
CA LEU A 143 7.52 -1.99 -5.35
C LEU A 143 8.32 -1.48 -4.15
N PHE A 144 9.21 -2.30 -3.63
CA PHE A 144 10.18 -1.89 -2.62
C PHE A 144 11.46 -1.39 -3.28
N VAL A 145 11.89 -0.20 -2.91
CA VAL A 145 13.13 0.43 -3.34
C VAL A 145 14.02 0.62 -2.11
N ALA A 146 15.10 -0.15 -2.02
CA ALA A 146 16.11 0.05 -1.00
C ALA A 146 17.10 1.12 -1.48
N ASN A 147 17.07 2.30 -0.87
CA ASN A 147 18.06 3.34 -1.10
C ASN A 147 19.27 3.07 -0.20
N VAL A 148 20.40 2.68 -0.80
CA VAL A 148 21.65 2.32 -0.11
C VAL A 148 22.74 3.35 -0.40
N ASP A 149 23.82 3.30 0.38
CA ASP A 149 25.05 4.05 0.07
C ASP A 149 25.76 3.48 -1.18
N GLU A 150 26.63 4.29 -1.78
CA GLU A 150 27.38 3.90 -3.00
C GLU A 150 28.20 2.61 -2.80
N ALA A 151 28.78 2.42 -1.61
CA ALA A 151 29.60 1.23 -1.32
C ALA A 151 28.75 -0.05 -1.31
N SER A 152 27.49 0.07 -0.94
CA SER A 152 26.52 -1.03 -0.89
C SER A 152 25.73 -1.22 -2.20
N ALA A 153 25.91 -0.36 -3.21
CA ALA A 153 25.10 -0.37 -4.44
C ALA A 153 25.14 -1.72 -5.18
N ALA A 154 26.30 -2.37 -5.26
CA ALA A 154 26.47 -3.63 -5.99
C ALA A 154 26.08 -4.88 -5.18
N SER A 155 26.31 -4.90 -3.87
CA SER A 155 26.18 -6.11 -3.01
C SER A 155 25.03 -6.05 -2.02
N GLY A 156 24.42 -4.87 -1.86
CA GLY A 156 23.50 -4.57 -0.79
C GLY A 156 24.17 -4.55 0.59
N ASN A 157 23.41 -4.24 1.60
CA ASN A 157 23.81 -4.31 3.01
C ASN A 157 22.78 -5.07 3.85
N ALA A 158 22.91 -5.09 5.17
CA ALA A 158 22.00 -5.81 6.06
C ALA A 158 20.56 -5.29 5.96
N TYR A 159 20.38 -3.96 5.83
CA TYR A 159 19.07 -3.32 5.69
C TYR A 159 18.39 -3.69 4.36
N SER A 160 19.09 -3.55 3.24
CA SER A 160 18.52 -3.84 1.91
C SER A 160 18.17 -5.32 1.76
N LYS A 161 18.98 -6.24 2.33
CA LYS A 161 18.68 -7.68 2.34
C LYS A 161 17.44 -8.02 3.19
N ALA A 162 17.25 -7.32 4.31
CA ALA A 162 16.02 -7.46 5.11
C ALA A 162 14.78 -7.02 4.34
N VAL A 163 14.86 -5.87 3.64
CA VAL A 163 13.78 -5.36 2.77
C VAL A 163 13.51 -6.32 1.62
N GLU A 164 14.53 -6.83 0.94
CA GLU A 164 14.40 -7.83 -0.14
C GLU A 164 13.68 -9.09 0.35
N SER A 165 14.07 -9.61 1.52
CA SER A 165 13.42 -10.78 2.13
C SER A 165 11.94 -10.52 2.45
N SER A 166 11.60 -9.32 2.91
CA SER A 166 10.21 -8.91 3.15
C SER A 166 9.42 -8.82 1.86
N ALA A 167 9.98 -8.19 0.82
CA ALA A 167 9.36 -8.10 -0.49
C ALA A 167 9.06 -9.49 -1.08
N GLN A 168 10.00 -10.43 -0.98
CA GLN A 168 9.82 -11.82 -1.43
C GLN A 168 8.67 -12.53 -0.70
N LYS A 169 8.54 -12.34 0.61
CA LYS A 169 7.44 -12.93 1.39
C LYS A 169 6.07 -12.39 0.97
N GLU A 170 6.01 -11.12 0.59
CA GLU A 170 4.78 -10.49 0.10
C GLU A 170 4.52 -10.72 -1.39
N GLY A 171 5.43 -11.37 -2.12
CA GLY A 171 5.35 -11.51 -3.57
C GLY A 171 5.47 -10.17 -4.31
N ALA A 172 6.08 -9.17 -3.68
CA ALA A 172 6.28 -7.83 -4.21
C ALA A 172 7.61 -7.72 -4.98
N ALA A 173 7.69 -6.74 -5.89
CA ALA A 173 8.94 -6.43 -6.59
C ALA A 173 9.91 -5.68 -5.67
N PHE A 174 11.22 -5.85 -5.92
CA PHE A 174 12.29 -5.22 -5.17
C PHE A 174 13.36 -4.67 -6.12
N VAL A 175 13.94 -3.53 -5.78
CA VAL A 175 15.11 -2.95 -6.43
C VAL A 175 15.98 -2.22 -5.41
N SER A 176 17.30 -2.24 -5.60
CA SER A 176 18.27 -1.43 -4.85
C SER A 176 18.79 -0.31 -5.72
N ILE A 177 18.91 0.88 -5.14
CA ILE A 177 19.47 2.09 -5.79
C ILE A 177 20.44 2.80 -4.85
N SER A 178 21.34 3.62 -5.41
CA SER A 178 22.23 4.52 -4.67
C SER A 178 22.31 5.88 -5.33
#